data_2db2702ebeeba87aaae249b33ab70816
#
_entry.id   2db2702ebeeba87aaae249b33ab70816
#
_cell.length_a   1.000
_cell.length_b   1.000
_cell.length_c   1.000
_cell.angle_alpha   90.00
_cell.angle_beta   90.00
_cell.angle_gamma   90.00
#
_symmetry.space_group_name_H-M   'P 1'
#
loop_
_entity.id
_entity.type
_entity.pdbx_description
1 polymer ?
#
loop_
_entity_poly.entity_id
_entity_poly.type
_entity_poly.pdbx_seq_one_letter_code
_entity_poly.pdbx_strand_id
1 'polypeptide(L)'
;MFRLLILSFAAALVSLSSPTHAQVRTAFPAERGLSAADFPRLLALGQGVYAYEAIRAPGFTTVSLFVVGSNGVLIADGQESPDATRAMLAAVATVTDKPVRWMVVGSVHEDHTGGNEALPADTVLVVHPDGLSEIESGGRQVENGPGAVGEVKSIDLGDRIVEILFLGRAHTASDLLVRVPDQDLVFMSEVFMNRVFPPMRSAFPREWEDTLQRALDLRADHYIPGHGFVDGPERSREEMRAFRAAIQHIRAEARRLDGASVGAVADWGEYASWMLADSQGPIALQRLSTLRK
;
A
#
# COMPACT_ATOMS: atom_id res chain seq x y z
N MET A 1 -63.56 20.72 -35.71
CA MET A 1 -62.89 21.02 -34.45
C MET A 1 -62.47 19.69 -33.77
N PHE A 2 -61.30 19.22 -34.04
CA PHE A 2 -60.73 18.02 -33.42
C PHE A 2 -59.81 18.46 -32.25
N ARG A 3 -60.17 18.06 -31.00
CA ARG A 3 -59.33 18.25 -29.83
C ARG A 3 -58.37 17.04 -29.70
N LEU A 4 -57.11 17.32 -29.82
CA LEU A 4 -56.04 16.36 -29.56
C LEU A 4 -55.79 16.26 -28.05
N LEU A 5 -56.06 15.07 -27.45
CA LEU A 5 -55.66 14.76 -26.08
C LEU A 5 -54.21 14.30 -26.07
N ILE A 6 -53.33 15.08 -25.44
CA ILE A 6 -51.95 14.69 -25.18
C ILE A 6 -51.96 13.97 -23.84
N LEU A 7 -51.73 12.64 -23.86
CA LEU A 7 -51.45 11.85 -22.65
C LEU A 7 -49.95 11.99 -22.34
N SER A 8 -49.65 12.67 -21.23
CA SER A 8 -48.29 12.71 -20.68
C SER A 8 -48.04 11.45 -19.87
N PHE A 9 -47.16 10.59 -20.36
CA PHE A 9 -46.62 9.46 -19.60
C PHE A 9 -45.49 9.98 -18.70
N ALA A 10 -45.70 10.06 -17.40
CA ALA A 10 -44.65 10.28 -16.42
C ALA A 10 -43.97 8.94 -16.15
N ALA A 11 -42.76 8.78 -16.68
CA ALA A 11 -41.89 7.66 -16.35
C ALA A 11 -41.32 7.89 -14.94
N ALA A 12 -41.78 7.12 -13.97
CA ALA A 12 -41.17 7.08 -12.64
C ALA A 12 -39.83 6.34 -12.75
N LEU A 13 -38.74 7.10 -12.63
CA LEU A 13 -37.40 6.54 -12.42
C LEU A 13 -37.35 5.92 -11.04
N VAL A 14 -37.53 4.61 -10.95
CA VAL A 14 -37.23 3.83 -9.74
C VAL A 14 -35.71 3.73 -9.67
N SER A 15 -35.10 4.58 -8.87
CA SER A 15 -33.70 4.43 -8.45
C SER A 15 -33.59 3.17 -7.60
N LEU A 16 -33.16 2.07 -8.19
CA LEU A 16 -32.70 0.90 -7.48
C LEU A 16 -31.39 1.28 -6.79
N SER A 17 -31.49 1.77 -5.55
CA SER A 17 -30.33 1.82 -4.65
C SER A 17 -29.91 0.37 -4.40
N SER A 18 -28.83 -0.05 -5.06
CA SER A 18 -28.14 -1.29 -4.70
C SER A 18 -27.80 -1.22 -3.21
N PRO A 19 -28.09 -2.25 -2.40
CA PRO A 19 -27.66 -2.26 -1.02
C PRO A 19 -26.14 -2.07 -1.02
N THR A 20 -25.66 -1.04 -0.33
CA THR A 20 -24.24 -0.90 -0.01
C THR A 20 -23.90 -2.09 0.86
N HIS A 21 -23.41 -3.17 0.27
CA HIS A 21 -22.75 -4.23 1.03
C HIS A 21 -21.61 -3.54 1.77
N ALA A 22 -21.71 -3.47 3.09
CA ALA A 22 -20.59 -3.06 3.93
C ALA A 22 -19.42 -3.95 3.50
N GLN A 23 -18.40 -3.35 2.87
CA GLN A 23 -17.29 -4.08 2.30
C GLN A 23 -16.62 -4.89 3.43
N VAL A 24 -16.47 -6.19 3.24
CA VAL A 24 -15.93 -7.09 4.27
C VAL A 24 -14.49 -6.65 4.60
N ARG A 25 -14.19 -6.53 5.90
CA ARG A 25 -12.91 -6.05 6.42
C ARG A 25 -11.91 -7.20 6.51
N THR A 26 -11.28 -7.54 5.41
CA THR A 26 -10.36 -8.68 5.30
C THR A 26 -9.32 -8.47 4.22
N ALA A 27 -8.16 -9.13 4.34
CA ALA A 27 -7.16 -9.26 3.29
C ALA A 27 -7.34 -10.54 2.44
N PHE A 28 -8.27 -11.42 2.81
CA PHE A 28 -8.52 -12.66 2.06
C PHE A 28 -9.43 -12.39 0.85
N PRO A 29 -8.96 -12.63 -0.41
CA PRO A 29 -9.74 -12.35 -1.61
C PRO A 29 -11.08 -13.08 -1.62
N ALA A 30 -11.10 -14.36 -1.23
CA ALA A 30 -12.32 -15.17 -1.25
C ALA A 30 -13.43 -14.62 -0.33
N GLU A 31 -13.08 -14.03 0.80
CA GLU A 31 -14.05 -13.39 1.71
C GLU A 31 -14.64 -12.13 1.11
N ARG A 32 -13.95 -11.48 0.16
CA ARG A 32 -14.46 -10.36 -0.65
C ARG A 32 -15.17 -10.81 -1.92
N GLY A 33 -15.35 -12.12 -2.11
CA GLY A 33 -15.97 -12.69 -3.32
C GLY A 33 -15.06 -12.63 -4.55
N LEU A 34 -13.74 -12.50 -4.34
CA LEU A 34 -12.74 -12.42 -5.40
C LEU A 34 -11.98 -13.75 -5.53
N SER A 35 -11.58 -14.06 -6.76
CA SER A 35 -10.75 -15.20 -7.13
C SER A 35 -9.46 -14.74 -7.80
N ALA A 36 -8.52 -15.63 -8.04
CA ALA A 36 -7.29 -15.30 -8.76
C ALA A 36 -7.55 -14.74 -10.18
N ALA A 37 -8.67 -15.09 -10.80
CA ALA A 37 -9.04 -14.61 -12.13
C ALA A 37 -9.46 -13.13 -12.16
N ASP A 38 -9.75 -12.53 -10.99
CA ASP A 38 -10.10 -11.13 -10.85
C ASP A 38 -8.87 -10.22 -10.75
N PHE A 39 -7.67 -10.80 -10.75
CA PHE A 39 -6.40 -10.07 -10.67
C PHE A 39 -5.55 -10.23 -11.96
N PRO A 40 -4.71 -9.24 -12.30
CA PRO A 40 -4.52 -7.98 -11.57
C PRO A 40 -5.71 -7.03 -11.74
N ARG A 41 -5.90 -6.14 -10.76
CA ARG A 41 -6.93 -5.11 -10.79
C ARG A 41 -6.30 -3.73 -10.93
N LEU A 42 -6.92 -2.89 -11.76
CA LEU A 42 -6.55 -1.49 -11.90
C LEU A 42 -7.67 -0.63 -11.30
N LEU A 43 -7.34 0.16 -10.28
CA LEU A 43 -8.28 0.99 -9.54
C LEU A 43 -7.96 2.47 -9.77
N ALA A 44 -8.89 3.23 -10.33
CA ALA A 44 -8.75 4.68 -10.41
C ALA A 44 -8.99 5.31 -9.03
N LEU A 45 -8.01 6.05 -8.51
CA LEU A 45 -8.04 6.70 -7.20
C LEU A 45 -8.33 8.20 -7.30
N GLY A 46 -8.16 8.75 -8.48
CA GLY A 46 -8.37 10.16 -8.79
C GLY A 46 -7.91 10.47 -10.22
N GLN A 47 -7.89 11.74 -10.57
CA GLN A 47 -7.45 12.14 -11.90
C GLN A 47 -5.98 11.78 -12.13
N GLY A 48 -5.73 10.81 -13.03
CA GLY A 48 -4.39 10.35 -13.36
C GLY A 48 -3.66 9.59 -12.24
N VAL A 49 -4.37 9.12 -11.21
CA VAL A 49 -3.79 8.35 -10.10
C VAL A 49 -4.49 7.01 -10.01
N TYR A 50 -3.69 5.95 -9.96
CA TYR A 50 -4.18 4.57 -10.01
C TYR A 50 -3.44 3.68 -9.02
N ALA A 51 -4.15 2.71 -8.43
CA ALA A 51 -3.54 1.57 -7.75
C ALA A 51 -3.61 0.34 -8.64
N TYR A 52 -2.53 -0.43 -8.66
CA TYR A 52 -2.46 -1.73 -9.31
C TYR A 52 -2.37 -2.79 -8.21
N GLU A 53 -3.38 -3.64 -8.10
CA GLU A 53 -3.43 -4.76 -7.16
C GLU A 53 -3.13 -6.06 -7.91
N ALA A 54 -2.03 -6.71 -7.57
CA ALA A 54 -1.69 -8.05 -8.04
C ALA A 54 -1.79 -9.04 -6.89
N ILE A 55 -2.23 -10.28 -7.18
CA ILE A 55 -2.24 -11.35 -6.19
C ILE A 55 -0.93 -12.11 -6.25
N ARG A 56 -0.34 -12.39 -5.08
CA ARG A 56 0.88 -13.20 -4.94
C ARG A 56 0.67 -14.38 -3.99
N ALA A 57 1.61 -15.32 -3.99
CA ALA A 57 1.64 -16.38 -2.99
C ALA A 57 1.95 -15.80 -1.58
N PRO A 58 1.29 -16.25 -0.51
CA PRO A 58 0.29 -17.31 -0.41
C PRO A 58 -1.17 -16.88 -0.69
N GLY A 59 -1.43 -15.82 -1.43
CA GLY A 59 -2.78 -15.44 -1.82
C GLY A 59 -3.25 -14.08 -1.28
N PHE A 60 -2.32 -13.16 -0.97
CA PHE A 60 -2.63 -11.78 -0.66
C PHE A 60 -2.13 -10.83 -1.75
N THR A 61 -2.62 -9.60 -1.74
CA THR A 61 -2.30 -8.63 -2.77
C THR A 61 -1.00 -7.88 -2.48
N THR A 62 -0.21 -7.61 -3.54
CA THR A 62 0.79 -6.54 -3.55
C THR A 62 0.19 -5.36 -4.32
N VAL A 63 0.34 -4.16 -3.79
CA VAL A 63 -0.22 -2.93 -4.35
C VAL A 63 0.93 -2.04 -4.82
N SER A 64 0.84 -1.58 -6.07
CA SER A 64 1.66 -0.49 -6.59
C SER A 64 0.79 0.73 -6.87
N LEU A 65 1.34 1.92 -6.69
CA LEU A 65 0.73 3.16 -7.13
C LEU A 65 1.36 3.61 -8.43
N PHE A 66 0.60 4.20 -9.36
CA PHE A 66 1.20 5.02 -10.40
C PHE A 66 0.43 6.32 -10.62
N VAL A 67 1.19 7.36 -10.92
CA VAL A 67 0.74 8.74 -11.09
C VAL A 67 1.13 9.22 -12.48
N VAL A 68 0.14 9.59 -13.27
CA VAL A 68 0.32 10.11 -14.62
C VAL A 68 0.34 11.63 -14.58
N GLY A 69 1.42 12.22 -15.06
CA GLY A 69 1.56 13.65 -15.27
C GLY A 69 1.88 13.98 -16.72
N SER A 70 2.01 15.27 -17.09
CA SER A 70 2.28 15.68 -18.46
C SER A 70 3.67 15.27 -18.95
N ASN A 71 4.65 15.14 -18.04
CA ASN A 71 6.04 14.80 -18.35
C ASN A 71 6.34 13.29 -18.30
N GLY A 72 5.39 12.45 -17.88
CA GLY A 72 5.59 11.01 -17.77
C GLY A 72 4.83 10.41 -16.59
N VAL A 73 5.16 9.16 -16.28
CA VAL A 73 4.56 8.37 -15.20
C VAL A 73 5.57 8.16 -14.09
N LEU A 74 5.14 8.34 -12.85
CA LEU A 74 5.82 7.87 -11.65
C LEU A 74 5.12 6.61 -11.16
N ILE A 75 5.88 5.56 -10.85
CA ILE A 75 5.42 4.35 -10.17
C ILE A 75 5.97 4.37 -8.74
N ALA A 76 5.18 3.94 -7.77
CA ALA A 76 5.64 3.62 -6.43
C ALA A 76 5.41 2.13 -6.20
N ASP A 77 6.51 1.45 -5.90
CA ASP A 77 6.74 0.01 -5.88
C ASP A 77 6.54 -0.71 -7.22
N GLY A 78 7.48 -1.60 -7.50
CA GLY A 78 7.40 -2.58 -8.56
C GLY A 78 6.64 -3.83 -8.12
N GLN A 79 7.00 -4.95 -8.71
CA GLN A 79 6.41 -6.26 -8.43
C GLN A 79 7.51 -7.30 -8.16
N GLU A 80 7.12 -8.49 -7.73
CA GLU A 80 8.00 -9.58 -7.28
C GLU A 80 8.90 -10.19 -8.37
N SER A 81 8.61 -9.94 -9.63
CA SER A 81 9.36 -10.52 -10.74
C SER A 81 9.30 -9.66 -12.00
N PRO A 82 10.22 -9.90 -12.97
CA PRO A 82 10.18 -9.22 -14.26
C PRO A 82 8.88 -9.43 -15.02
N ASP A 83 8.27 -10.62 -14.95
CA ASP A 83 7.00 -10.91 -15.62
C ASP A 83 5.83 -10.15 -14.95
N ALA A 84 5.79 -10.12 -13.63
CA ALA A 84 4.78 -9.36 -12.88
C ALA A 84 4.92 -7.85 -13.14
N THR A 85 6.15 -7.34 -13.20
CA THR A 85 6.42 -5.93 -13.54
C THR A 85 6.03 -5.61 -14.99
N ARG A 86 6.30 -6.50 -15.95
CA ARG A 86 5.80 -6.34 -17.33
C ARG A 86 4.27 -6.31 -17.41
N ALA A 87 3.58 -7.13 -16.62
CA ALA A 87 2.12 -7.10 -16.55
C ALA A 87 1.61 -5.77 -15.97
N MET A 88 2.25 -5.24 -14.94
CA MET A 88 1.94 -3.91 -14.39
C MET A 88 2.18 -2.80 -15.43
N LEU A 89 3.30 -2.81 -16.15
CA LEU A 89 3.59 -1.85 -17.20
C LEU A 89 2.57 -1.91 -18.36
N ALA A 90 2.09 -3.13 -18.69
CA ALA A 90 1.01 -3.31 -19.65
C ALA A 90 -0.29 -2.67 -19.15
N ALA A 91 -0.61 -2.77 -17.85
CA ALA A 91 -1.77 -2.08 -17.27
C ALA A 91 -1.60 -0.56 -17.31
N VAL A 92 -0.41 -0.01 -17.02
CA VAL A 92 -0.11 1.43 -17.19
C VAL A 92 -0.38 1.86 -18.64
N ALA A 93 0.05 1.08 -19.62
CA ALA A 93 -0.15 1.38 -21.04
C ALA A 93 -1.63 1.38 -21.49
N THR A 94 -2.55 0.80 -20.70
CA THR A 94 -4.01 0.89 -21.00
C THR A 94 -4.60 2.26 -20.71
N VAL A 95 -3.94 3.08 -19.86
CA VAL A 95 -4.46 4.39 -19.42
C VAL A 95 -3.64 5.57 -19.92
N THR A 96 -2.40 5.35 -20.38
CA THR A 96 -1.53 6.40 -20.90
C THR A 96 -0.46 5.83 -21.83
N ASP A 97 -0.06 6.62 -22.83
CA ASP A 97 1.09 6.36 -23.71
C ASP A 97 2.39 7.02 -23.21
N LYS A 98 2.33 7.72 -22.09
CA LYS A 98 3.48 8.43 -21.52
C LYS A 98 4.52 7.47 -20.95
N PRO A 99 5.83 7.80 -21.06
CA PRO A 99 6.88 6.93 -20.56
C PRO A 99 6.90 6.89 -19.03
N VAL A 100 7.21 5.72 -18.47
CA VAL A 100 7.56 5.58 -17.05
C VAL A 100 8.97 6.15 -16.85
N ARG A 101 9.07 7.24 -16.10
CA ARG A 101 10.32 7.96 -15.87
C ARG A 101 10.87 7.78 -14.47
N TRP A 102 10.01 7.56 -13.49
CA TRP A 102 10.42 7.39 -12.09
C TRP A 102 9.77 6.18 -11.47
N MET A 103 10.55 5.49 -10.66
CA MET A 103 10.06 4.49 -9.73
C MET A 103 10.57 4.83 -8.34
N VAL A 104 9.67 5.02 -7.39
CA VAL A 104 9.98 5.16 -5.98
C VAL A 104 9.97 3.77 -5.35
N VAL A 105 11.07 3.40 -4.71
CA VAL A 105 11.16 2.17 -3.92
C VAL A 105 10.61 2.46 -2.53
N GLY A 106 9.35 2.15 -2.32
CA GLY A 106 8.68 2.33 -1.02
C GLY A 106 9.13 1.28 -0.02
N SER A 107 9.37 0.03 -0.47
CA SER A 107 10.02 -1.02 0.30
C SER A 107 11.11 -1.69 -0.53
N VAL A 108 12.21 -2.09 0.13
CA VAL A 108 13.34 -2.79 -0.50
C VAL A 108 13.09 -4.29 -0.68
N HIS A 109 11.99 -4.83 -0.16
CA HIS A 109 11.69 -6.25 -0.26
C HIS A 109 11.46 -6.69 -1.70
N GLU A 110 11.77 -7.95 -1.98
CA GLU A 110 11.75 -8.54 -3.31
C GLU A 110 10.39 -8.41 -4.00
N ASP A 111 9.31 -8.51 -3.27
CA ASP A 111 7.95 -8.38 -3.80
C ASP A 111 7.57 -6.95 -4.27
N HIS A 112 8.43 -5.97 -3.98
CA HIS A 112 8.33 -4.58 -4.44
C HIS A 112 9.45 -4.20 -5.41
N THR A 113 10.52 -5.00 -5.53
CA THR A 113 11.72 -4.64 -6.29
C THR A 113 12.24 -5.74 -7.22
N GLY A 114 11.80 -7.00 -7.06
CA GLY A 114 12.32 -8.16 -7.81
C GLY A 114 12.15 -8.08 -9.32
N GLY A 115 11.25 -7.23 -9.79
CA GLY A 115 11.03 -6.99 -11.21
C GLY A 115 11.70 -5.75 -11.79
N ASN A 116 12.61 -5.08 -11.06
CA ASN A 116 13.22 -3.82 -11.48
C ASN A 116 13.89 -3.89 -12.86
N GLU A 117 14.47 -5.04 -13.23
CA GLU A 117 15.10 -5.23 -14.54
C GLU A 117 14.13 -5.11 -15.72
N ALA A 118 12.82 -5.24 -15.49
CA ALA A 118 11.80 -5.09 -16.53
C ALA A 118 11.34 -3.64 -16.75
N LEU A 119 11.71 -2.72 -15.86
CA LEU A 119 11.41 -1.30 -16.05
C LEU A 119 12.09 -0.76 -17.31
N PRO A 120 11.57 0.30 -17.96
CA PRO A 120 12.27 0.99 -19.05
C PRO A 120 13.67 1.43 -18.63
N ALA A 121 14.62 1.39 -19.57
CA ALA A 121 16.05 1.68 -19.29
C ALA A 121 16.27 3.10 -18.72
N ASP A 122 15.44 4.06 -19.16
CA ASP A 122 15.52 5.47 -18.74
C ASP A 122 14.76 5.76 -17.44
N THR A 123 14.20 4.73 -16.77
CA THR A 123 13.54 4.91 -15.50
C THR A 123 14.57 5.21 -14.41
N VAL A 124 14.33 6.27 -13.63
CA VAL A 124 15.13 6.62 -12.46
C VAL A 124 14.51 5.98 -11.22
N LEU A 125 15.30 5.19 -10.49
CA LEU A 125 14.89 4.63 -9.19
C LEU A 125 15.18 5.65 -8.10
N VAL A 126 14.19 5.97 -7.28
CA VAL A 126 14.34 6.82 -6.09
C VAL A 126 14.30 5.93 -4.86
N VAL A 127 15.41 5.86 -4.14
CA VAL A 127 15.65 4.90 -3.05
C VAL A 127 16.12 5.63 -1.81
N HIS A 128 15.64 5.22 -0.63
CA HIS A 128 16.20 5.71 0.62
C HIS A 128 17.70 5.36 0.72
N PRO A 129 18.59 6.26 1.21
CA PRO A 129 20.01 5.99 1.28
C PRO A 129 20.38 4.67 1.97
N ASP A 130 19.69 4.31 3.05
CA ASP A 130 19.93 3.07 3.78
C ASP A 130 19.47 1.80 3.03
N GLY A 131 18.61 1.95 2.01
CA GLY A 131 18.10 0.84 1.20
C GLY A 131 18.94 0.54 -0.05
N LEU A 132 19.91 1.37 -0.40
CA LEU A 132 20.66 1.27 -1.65
C LEU A 132 21.40 -0.07 -1.84
N SER A 133 21.88 -0.67 -0.76
CA SER A 133 22.59 -1.95 -0.81
C SER A 133 21.68 -3.18 -0.87
N GLU A 134 20.37 -2.98 -0.69
CA GLU A 134 19.39 -4.06 -0.62
C GLU A 134 18.62 -4.27 -1.93
N ILE A 135 18.79 -3.36 -2.91
CA ILE A 135 18.08 -3.46 -4.19
C ILE A 135 19.01 -3.76 -5.35
N GLU A 136 18.46 -4.44 -6.36
CA GLU A 136 19.08 -4.55 -7.68
C GLU A 136 18.42 -3.52 -8.61
N SER A 137 19.24 -2.59 -9.15
CA SER A 137 18.74 -1.52 -10.03
C SER A 137 18.45 -2.01 -11.45
N GLY A 138 18.92 -3.21 -11.81
CA GLY A 138 18.84 -3.72 -13.19
C GLY A 138 19.55 -2.80 -14.21
N GLY A 139 20.55 -2.03 -13.77
CA GLY A 139 21.29 -1.08 -14.61
C GLY A 139 20.63 0.30 -14.78
N ARG A 140 19.53 0.59 -14.06
CA ARG A 140 18.85 1.90 -14.07
C ARG A 140 19.61 2.90 -13.22
N GLN A 141 19.45 4.18 -13.54
CA GLN A 141 19.95 5.26 -12.70
C GLN A 141 19.26 5.20 -11.34
N VAL A 142 20.03 5.40 -10.26
CA VAL A 142 19.53 5.46 -8.90
C VAL A 142 19.78 6.85 -8.35
N GLU A 143 18.75 7.45 -7.76
CA GLU A 143 18.82 8.71 -7.03
C GLU A 143 18.45 8.49 -5.57
N ASN A 144 19.10 9.23 -4.68
CA ASN A 144 18.71 9.25 -3.28
C ASN A 144 17.34 9.88 -3.10
N GLY A 145 16.47 9.17 -2.42
CA GLY A 145 15.26 9.70 -1.80
C GLY A 145 15.60 10.51 -0.53
N PRO A 146 14.57 10.98 0.20
CA PRO A 146 14.76 11.59 1.50
C PRO A 146 15.37 10.59 2.48
N GLY A 147 16.37 11.02 3.25
CA GLY A 147 17.10 10.16 4.20
C GLY A 147 16.89 10.54 5.66
N ALA A 148 16.40 11.74 5.96
CA ALA A 148 16.10 12.16 7.31
C ALA A 148 14.59 12.21 7.58
N VAL A 149 14.20 11.91 8.82
CA VAL A 149 12.78 11.92 9.22
C VAL A 149 12.18 13.32 9.00
N GLY A 150 11.10 13.37 8.22
CA GLY A 150 10.42 14.61 7.84
C GLY A 150 11.01 15.29 6.60
N GLU A 151 12.08 14.75 6.03
CA GLU A 151 12.60 15.22 4.75
C GLU A 151 11.63 14.84 3.60
N VAL A 152 11.54 15.74 2.61
CA VAL A 152 10.66 15.61 1.45
C VAL A 152 11.47 15.80 0.17
N LYS A 153 11.34 14.87 -0.77
CA LYS A 153 11.81 15.05 -2.15
C LYS A 153 10.62 15.22 -3.07
N SER A 154 10.52 16.33 -3.77
CA SER A 154 9.46 16.57 -4.76
C SER A 154 9.90 16.16 -6.15
N ILE A 155 8.99 15.51 -6.88
CA ILE A 155 9.13 15.20 -8.31
C ILE A 155 8.04 15.95 -9.07
N ASP A 156 8.47 16.76 -10.04
CA ASP A 156 7.59 17.51 -10.93
C ASP A 156 7.22 16.66 -12.16
N LEU A 157 5.96 16.24 -12.24
CA LEU A 157 5.41 15.51 -13.37
C LEU A 157 4.85 16.46 -14.48
N GLY A 158 5.10 17.77 -14.34
CA GLY A 158 4.74 18.81 -15.30
C GLY A 158 3.43 19.52 -14.95
N ASP A 159 2.35 18.82 -14.77
CA ASP A 159 1.03 19.34 -14.39
C ASP A 159 0.69 19.04 -12.92
N ARG A 160 1.55 18.31 -12.21
CA ARG A 160 1.42 18.01 -10.79
C ARG A 160 2.75 17.73 -10.12
N ILE A 161 2.79 17.93 -8.80
CA ILE A 161 3.92 17.57 -7.96
C ILE A 161 3.56 16.31 -7.17
N VAL A 162 4.52 15.38 -7.08
CA VAL A 162 4.47 14.22 -6.19
C VAL A 162 5.56 14.39 -5.15
N GLU A 163 5.22 14.13 -3.89
CA GLU A 163 6.12 14.24 -2.75
C GLU A 163 6.52 12.84 -2.27
N ILE A 164 7.82 12.60 -2.15
CA ILE A 164 8.39 11.40 -1.55
C ILE A 164 8.80 11.75 -0.13
N LEU A 165 8.34 10.96 0.85
CA LEU A 165 8.48 11.24 2.27
C LEU A 165 9.23 10.11 2.95
N PHE A 166 10.14 10.45 3.88
CA PHE A 166 10.64 9.53 4.89
C PHE A 166 10.12 9.96 6.25
N LEU A 167 9.22 9.18 6.82
CA LEU A 167 8.60 9.49 8.11
C LEU A 167 9.21 8.72 9.27
N GLY A 168 10.25 7.92 9.02
CA GLY A 168 10.97 7.12 10.01
C GLY A 168 10.98 5.64 9.66
N ARG A 169 11.83 4.88 10.35
CA ARG A 169 11.91 3.42 10.17
C ARG A 169 10.60 2.77 10.57
N ALA A 170 10.21 1.72 9.85
CA ALA A 170 8.95 1.02 10.08
C ALA A 170 9.08 -0.49 9.84
N HIS A 171 8.60 -1.00 8.71
CA HIS A 171 8.75 -2.39 8.31
C HIS A 171 10.20 -2.73 7.94
N THR A 172 10.88 -1.76 7.32
CA THR A 172 12.34 -1.76 7.09
C THR A 172 12.98 -0.49 7.67
N ALA A 173 14.28 -0.34 7.46
CA ALA A 173 15.00 0.88 7.83
C ALA A 173 14.78 2.02 6.81
N SER A 174 14.26 1.71 5.63
CA SER A 174 14.32 2.54 4.43
C SER A 174 12.98 2.75 3.73
N ASP A 175 11.87 2.54 4.43
CA ASP A 175 10.53 2.65 3.84
C ASP A 175 10.21 4.09 3.41
N LEU A 176 9.91 4.29 2.13
CA LEU A 176 9.47 5.57 1.59
C LEU A 176 7.97 5.58 1.32
N LEU A 177 7.36 6.75 1.52
CA LEU A 177 5.96 7.00 1.22
C LEU A 177 5.85 7.95 0.03
N VAL A 178 4.74 7.85 -0.71
CA VAL A 178 4.48 8.75 -1.85
C VAL A 178 3.16 9.48 -1.62
N ARG A 179 3.26 10.81 -1.49
CA ARG A 179 2.10 11.69 -1.35
C ARG A 179 1.76 12.33 -2.69
N VAL A 180 0.47 12.35 -3.02
CA VAL A 180 -0.09 13.04 -4.19
C VAL A 180 -0.99 14.16 -3.66
N PRO A 181 -0.45 15.39 -3.45
CA PRO A 181 -1.14 16.44 -2.70
C PRO A 181 -2.44 16.92 -3.34
N ASP A 182 -2.49 16.98 -4.67
CA ASP A 182 -3.68 17.39 -5.43
C ASP A 182 -4.84 16.38 -5.42
N GLN A 183 -4.57 15.16 -4.91
CA GLN A 183 -5.56 14.09 -4.71
C GLN A 183 -5.77 13.77 -3.23
N ASP A 184 -5.09 14.48 -2.34
CA ASP A 184 -5.09 14.26 -0.88
C ASP A 184 -4.86 12.79 -0.49
N LEU A 185 -3.88 12.14 -1.16
CA LEU A 185 -3.60 10.72 -1.10
C LEU A 185 -2.16 10.46 -0.68
N VAL A 186 -1.95 9.40 0.13
CA VAL A 186 -0.63 8.87 0.48
C VAL A 186 -0.57 7.37 0.22
N PHE A 187 0.35 6.95 -0.64
CA PHE A 187 0.76 5.55 -0.77
C PHE A 187 1.76 5.22 0.32
N MET A 188 1.49 4.18 1.06
CA MET A 188 2.19 3.83 2.29
C MET A 188 3.18 2.68 2.14
N SER A 189 3.20 2.00 0.98
CA SER A 189 3.99 0.78 0.79
C SER A 189 3.81 -0.19 1.97
N GLU A 190 4.86 -0.84 2.44
CA GLU A 190 4.80 -1.76 3.57
C GLU A 190 4.73 -1.08 4.95
N VAL A 191 4.73 0.25 5.02
CA VAL A 191 4.42 0.97 6.27
C VAL A 191 2.98 0.74 6.71
N PHE A 192 2.07 0.48 5.76
CA PHE A 192 0.68 0.09 6.03
C PHE A 192 0.27 -1.12 5.20
N MET A 193 -0.22 -2.15 5.89
CA MET A 193 -0.75 -3.37 5.29
C MET A 193 -2.18 -3.60 5.78
N ASN A 194 -3.15 -3.53 4.86
CA ASN A 194 -4.56 -3.58 5.21
C ASN A 194 -5.00 -5.00 5.56
N ARG A 195 -5.29 -5.25 6.84
CA ARG A 195 -5.72 -6.55 7.39
C ARG A 195 -4.72 -7.70 7.20
N VAL A 196 -3.45 -7.36 7.01
CA VAL A 196 -2.33 -8.32 7.08
C VAL A 196 -1.66 -8.15 8.45
N PHE A 197 -1.43 -9.25 9.17
CA PHE A 197 -0.76 -9.22 10.46
C PHE A 197 0.66 -8.67 10.29
N PRO A 198 1.08 -7.66 11.07
CA PRO A 198 2.34 -6.95 10.84
C PRO A 198 3.56 -7.88 10.83
N PRO A 199 4.24 -8.09 9.67
CA PRO A 199 5.45 -8.91 9.62
C PRO A 199 6.61 -8.15 10.27
N MET A 200 7.24 -8.74 11.30
CA MET A 200 8.20 -8.02 12.13
C MET A 200 9.63 -8.54 12.06
N ARG A 201 9.97 -9.43 11.13
CA ARG A 201 11.30 -10.08 11.08
C ARG A 201 12.47 -9.10 11.17
N SER A 202 12.45 -8.02 10.38
CA SER A 202 13.45 -6.94 10.33
C SER A 202 12.93 -5.60 10.83
N ALA A 203 11.66 -5.53 11.23
CA ALA A 203 10.97 -4.30 11.56
C ALA A 203 11.53 -3.57 12.79
N PHE A 204 11.14 -2.31 12.90
CA PHE A 204 11.40 -1.39 14.01
C PHE A 204 10.09 -1.06 14.75
N PRO A 205 9.50 -1.99 15.52
CA PRO A 205 8.10 -1.93 15.92
C PRO A 205 7.70 -0.68 16.70
N ARG A 206 8.62 -0.10 17.51
CA ARG A 206 8.35 1.16 18.23
C ARG A 206 8.33 2.34 17.26
N GLU A 207 9.34 2.44 16.42
CA GLU A 207 9.44 3.52 15.44
C GLU A 207 8.35 3.42 14.37
N TRP A 208 7.93 2.19 14.04
CA TRP A 208 6.80 1.96 13.12
C TRP A 208 5.49 2.60 13.62
N GLU A 209 5.19 2.47 14.93
CA GLU A 209 4.05 3.17 15.51
C GLU A 209 4.16 4.70 15.37
N ASP A 210 5.36 5.25 15.58
CA ASP A 210 5.62 6.68 15.45
C ASP A 210 5.52 7.12 13.98
N THR A 211 6.02 6.31 13.05
CA THR A 211 5.94 6.55 11.60
C THR A 211 4.49 6.56 11.11
N LEU A 212 3.67 5.58 11.56
CA LEU A 212 2.24 5.56 11.27
C LEU A 212 1.50 6.78 11.87
N GLN A 213 1.89 7.22 13.07
CA GLN A 213 1.31 8.43 13.66
C GLN A 213 1.64 9.68 12.83
N ARG A 214 2.92 9.85 12.43
CA ARG A 214 3.31 10.98 11.56
C ARG A 214 2.58 10.95 10.21
N ALA A 215 2.34 9.76 9.65
CA ALA A 215 1.54 9.64 8.44
C ALA A 215 0.07 10.05 8.67
N LEU A 216 -0.54 9.67 9.79
CA LEU A 216 -1.88 10.12 10.18
C LEU A 216 -1.95 11.64 10.40
N ASP A 217 -0.87 12.24 10.90
CA ASP A 217 -0.75 13.69 11.14
C ASP A 217 -0.69 14.51 9.83
N LEU A 218 -0.37 13.86 8.69
CA LEU A 218 -0.51 14.46 7.35
C LEU A 218 -1.98 14.77 7.02
N ARG A 219 -2.93 14.14 7.70
CA ARG A 219 -4.39 14.29 7.54
C ARG A 219 -4.88 14.07 6.12
N ALA A 220 -4.19 13.21 5.37
CA ALA A 220 -4.63 12.85 4.03
C ALA A 220 -6.00 12.15 4.08
N ASP A 221 -6.76 12.33 3.02
CA ASP A 221 -8.07 11.67 2.91
C ASP A 221 -7.95 10.19 2.61
N HIS A 222 -6.95 9.79 1.82
CA HIS A 222 -6.82 8.42 1.36
C HIS A 222 -5.42 7.85 1.61
N TYR A 223 -5.34 6.71 2.32
CA TYR A 223 -4.12 5.96 2.57
C TYR A 223 -4.15 4.64 1.79
N ILE A 224 -3.18 4.44 0.91
CA ILE A 224 -3.09 3.27 0.04
C ILE A 224 -2.06 2.31 0.64
N PRO A 225 -2.44 1.05 0.95
CA PRO A 225 -1.53 0.08 1.53
C PRO A 225 -0.58 -0.52 0.49
N GLY A 226 0.55 -1.12 0.93
CA GLY A 226 1.40 -1.97 0.09
C GLY A 226 0.87 -3.39 -0.05
N HIS A 227 0.11 -3.85 0.94
CA HIS A 227 -0.55 -5.16 0.95
C HIS A 227 -1.96 -5.09 1.50
N GLY A 228 -2.76 -6.10 1.21
CA GLY A 228 -4.18 -6.11 1.46
C GLY A 228 -4.92 -5.38 0.35
N PHE A 229 -6.12 -4.89 0.63
CA PHE A 229 -6.94 -4.24 -0.38
C PHE A 229 -6.92 -2.72 -0.26
N VAL A 230 -6.99 -2.06 -1.40
CA VAL A 230 -7.26 -0.62 -1.46
C VAL A 230 -8.74 -0.41 -1.17
N ASP A 231 -9.02 0.14 0.00
CA ASP A 231 -10.38 0.54 0.41
C ASP A 231 -10.59 2.03 0.14
N GLY A 232 -11.84 2.49 0.16
CA GLY A 232 -12.14 3.91 -0.02
C GLY A 232 -11.59 4.80 1.11
N PRO A 233 -11.59 6.14 0.94
CA PRO A 233 -10.88 7.09 1.81
C PRO A 233 -11.19 6.93 3.30
N GLU A 234 -12.46 6.97 3.69
CA GLU A 234 -12.86 6.85 5.09
C GLU A 234 -12.40 5.52 5.70
N ARG A 235 -12.63 4.42 4.98
CA ARG A 235 -12.24 3.08 5.39
C ARG A 235 -10.72 2.95 5.52
N SER A 236 -9.96 3.47 4.58
CA SER A 236 -8.49 3.40 4.62
C SER A 236 -7.89 4.06 5.86
N ARG A 237 -8.48 5.20 6.31
CA ARG A 237 -8.07 5.85 7.57
C ARG A 237 -8.39 5.00 8.80
N GLU A 238 -9.55 4.33 8.82
CA GLU A 238 -9.91 3.40 9.91
C GLU A 238 -8.94 2.22 9.95
N GLU A 239 -8.68 1.60 8.80
CA GLU A 239 -7.79 0.43 8.71
C GLU A 239 -6.35 0.76 9.06
N MET A 240 -5.86 1.94 8.69
CA MET A 240 -4.53 2.39 9.08
C MET A 240 -4.41 2.59 10.61
N ARG A 241 -5.45 3.13 11.26
CA ARG A 241 -5.51 3.20 12.73
C ARG A 241 -5.55 1.81 13.36
N ALA A 242 -6.33 0.89 12.78
CA ALA A 242 -6.41 -0.50 13.24
C ALA A 242 -5.05 -1.21 13.09
N PHE A 243 -4.33 -0.98 11.99
CA PHE A 243 -3.01 -1.54 11.77
C PHE A 243 -1.99 -1.03 12.81
N ARG A 244 -2.01 0.27 13.12
CA ARG A 244 -1.18 0.82 14.19
C ARG A 244 -1.54 0.22 15.56
N ALA A 245 -2.82 0.03 15.86
CA ALA A 245 -3.28 -0.60 17.09
C ALA A 245 -2.85 -2.08 17.16
N ALA A 246 -2.80 -2.79 16.04
CA ALA A 246 -2.29 -4.16 15.98
C ALA A 246 -0.81 -4.22 16.41
N ILE A 247 0.04 -3.31 15.92
CA ILE A 247 1.44 -3.24 16.32
C ILE A 247 1.56 -2.98 17.84
N GLN A 248 0.75 -2.06 18.39
CA GLN A 248 0.70 -1.76 19.81
C GLN A 248 0.31 -2.99 20.64
N HIS A 249 -0.74 -3.71 20.19
CA HIS A 249 -1.21 -4.93 20.84
C HIS A 249 -0.12 -6.02 20.84
N ILE A 250 0.51 -6.28 19.69
CA ILE A 250 1.59 -7.27 19.56
C ILE A 250 2.75 -6.94 20.50
N ARG A 251 3.13 -5.67 20.61
CA ARG A 251 4.18 -5.24 21.55
C ARG A 251 3.76 -5.37 23.02
N ALA A 252 2.51 -5.08 23.34
CA ALA A 252 1.97 -5.27 24.69
C ALA A 252 1.95 -6.76 25.07
N GLU A 253 1.51 -7.60 24.15
CA GLU A 253 1.45 -9.05 24.34
C GLU A 253 2.83 -9.69 24.52
N ALA A 254 3.81 -9.26 23.73
CA ALA A 254 5.19 -9.68 23.92
C ALA A 254 5.73 -9.31 25.31
N ARG A 255 5.38 -8.12 25.84
CA ARG A 255 5.75 -7.72 27.23
C ARG A 255 5.05 -8.57 28.27
N ARG A 256 3.77 -8.89 28.07
CA ARG A 256 2.99 -9.76 28.98
C ARG A 256 3.61 -11.15 29.07
N LEU A 257 4.05 -11.70 27.95
CA LEU A 257 4.65 -13.04 27.88
C LEU A 257 6.02 -13.13 28.57
N ASP A 258 6.81 -12.06 28.60
CA ASP A 258 8.10 -12.05 29.31
C ASP A 258 7.96 -12.27 30.82
N GLY A 259 6.87 -11.80 31.43
CA GLY A 259 6.58 -11.98 32.84
C GLY A 259 5.70 -13.19 33.16
N ALA A 260 5.32 -13.98 32.15
CA ALA A 260 4.34 -15.06 32.31
C ALA A 260 5.01 -16.39 32.71
N SER A 261 4.19 -17.32 33.23
CA SER A 261 4.61 -18.70 33.52
C SER A 261 4.97 -19.47 32.26
N VAL A 262 5.81 -20.49 32.39
CA VAL A 262 6.15 -21.41 31.28
C VAL A 262 4.86 -21.99 30.67
N GLY A 263 4.72 -21.87 29.35
CA GLY A 263 3.56 -22.37 28.62
C GLY A 263 2.47 -21.32 28.31
N ALA A 264 2.65 -20.05 28.71
CA ALA A 264 1.74 -18.99 28.32
C ALA A 264 1.74 -18.79 26.78
N VAL A 265 0.54 -18.75 26.20
CA VAL A 265 0.30 -18.57 24.75
C VAL A 265 -0.03 -17.11 24.48
N ALA A 266 0.39 -16.61 23.31
CA ALA A 266 0.04 -15.27 22.86
C ALA A 266 -1.46 -15.17 22.57
N ASP A 267 -2.03 -14.05 23.00
CA ASP A 267 -3.40 -13.65 22.65
C ASP A 267 -3.35 -12.49 21.65
N TRP A 268 -3.70 -12.76 20.41
CA TRP A 268 -3.73 -11.75 19.37
C TRP A 268 -5.05 -11.00 19.30
N GLY A 269 -6.05 -11.35 20.13
CA GLY A 269 -7.37 -10.72 20.13
C GLY A 269 -8.03 -10.77 18.74
N GLU A 270 -8.58 -9.65 18.30
CA GLU A 270 -9.19 -9.54 16.95
C GLU A 270 -8.18 -9.72 15.80
N TYR A 271 -6.91 -9.48 16.04
CA TYR A 271 -5.84 -9.58 15.03
C TYR A 271 -5.48 -11.03 14.69
N ALA A 272 -5.95 -12.01 15.48
CA ALA A 272 -5.80 -13.44 15.17
C ALA A 272 -6.47 -13.83 13.83
N SER A 273 -7.51 -13.10 13.42
CA SER A 273 -8.20 -13.30 12.15
C SER A 273 -7.53 -12.62 10.95
N TRP A 274 -6.49 -11.82 11.17
CA TRP A 274 -5.80 -11.15 10.09
C TRP A 274 -4.93 -12.12 9.30
N MET A 275 -4.80 -11.87 8.00
CA MET A 275 -3.99 -12.71 7.13
C MET A 275 -2.56 -12.82 7.68
N LEU A 276 -1.98 -14.02 7.64
CA LEU A 276 -0.66 -14.36 8.13
C LEU A 276 -0.48 -14.35 9.67
N ALA A 277 -1.52 -14.16 10.48
CA ALA A 277 -1.39 -14.10 11.94
C ALA A 277 -0.67 -15.33 12.51
N ASP A 278 -1.03 -16.52 12.07
CA ASP A 278 -0.44 -17.79 12.56
C ASP A 278 1.06 -17.89 12.28
N SER A 279 1.50 -17.40 11.11
CA SER A 279 2.90 -17.48 10.70
C SER A 279 3.75 -16.31 11.21
N GLN A 280 3.18 -15.11 11.27
CA GLN A 280 3.92 -13.90 11.66
C GLN A 280 3.91 -13.65 13.16
N GLY A 281 2.92 -14.15 13.90
CA GLY A 281 2.85 -14.00 15.35
C GLY A 281 4.11 -14.51 16.10
N PRO A 282 4.56 -15.75 15.88
CA PRO A 282 5.81 -16.26 16.48
C PRO A 282 7.05 -15.44 16.08
N ILE A 283 7.13 -14.99 14.81
CA ILE A 283 8.24 -14.16 14.31
C ILE A 283 8.26 -12.80 15.02
N ALA A 284 7.10 -12.20 15.22
CA ALA A 284 6.97 -10.93 15.94
C ALA A 284 7.44 -11.04 17.39
N LEU A 285 7.06 -12.10 18.10
CA LEU A 285 7.54 -12.36 19.47
C LEU A 285 9.06 -12.54 19.52
N GLN A 286 9.62 -13.32 18.59
CA GLN A 286 11.07 -13.51 18.49
C GLN A 286 11.79 -12.18 18.27
N ARG A 287 11.32 -11.35 17.30
CA ARG A 287 11.90 -10.04 17.05
C ARG A 287 11.88 -9.14 18.27
N LEU A 288 10.71 -9.05 18.92
CA LEU A 288 10.54 -8.20 20.11
C LEU A 288 11.40 -8.65 21.30
N SER A 289 11.66 -9.94 21.44
CA SER A 289 12.58 -10.45 22.45
C SER A 289 14.04 -10.07 22.19
N THR A 290 14.46 -10.00 20.93
CA THR A 290 15.82 -9.59 20.56
C THR A 290 16.08 -8.10 20.73
N LEU A 291 15.06 -7.26 20.54
CA LEU A 291 15.17 -5.80 20.68
C LEU A 291 15.24 -5.31 22.13
N ARG A 292 15.06 -6.20 23.12
CA ARG A 292 15.12 -5.89 24.55
C ARG A 292 16.48 -6.20 25.19
N LYS A 293 17.30 -6.95 24.48
CA LYS A 293 18.68 -7.26 24.89
C LYS A 293 19.63 -6.16 24.48
#